data_2ddb75e2402c8ea0e379f7ca8388ec19
#
_entry.id   2ddb75e2402c8ea0e379f7ca8388ec19
#
_cell.length_a   1.000
_cell.length_b   1.000
_cell.length_c   1.000
_cell.angle_alpha   90.00
_cell.angle_beta   90.00
_cell.angle_gamma   90.00
#
_symmetry.space_group_name_H-M   'P 1'
#
loop_
_entity.id
_entity.type
_entity.pdbx_description
1 polymer ?
#
loop_
_entity_poly.entity_id
_entity_poly.type
_entity_poly.pdbx_seq_one_letter_code
_entity_poly.pdbx_strand_id
1 'polypeptide(L)'
;NNSGNSSDDRLWKLDVDESGNGYAVIRFLPAPDGEDLPFVKVYSHAFQGPGGWLIDNCLTTLNQKCPVCEHNSGLWNSGIDSNKEVARKQKRKLTYMSNIYVVKDPTNPENEGKVFLFKYGKKIFDKLTEAMQPEFEDETPIDPFDFWKGANFKLKAKNVAGYRNYDS
;
A
#
# COMPACT_ATOMS: atom_id res chain seq x y z
N ASN A 1 3.99 -25.21 -17.12
CA ASN A 1 4.22 -23.78 -17.26
C ASN A 1 3.93 -23.10 -15.94
N ASN A 2 4.96 -23.07 -15.09
CA ASN A 2 4.96 -22.30 -13.88
C ASN A 2 4.99 -20.81 -14.25
N SER A 3 3.85 -20.15 -14.19
CA SER A 3 3.84 -18.71 -14.01
C SER A 3 4.28 -18.45 -12.56
N GLY A 4 5.57 -18.41 -12.36
CA GLY A 4 6.16 -18.11 -11.09
C GLY A 4 5.68 -16.75 -10.64
N ASN A 5 5.02 -16.74 -9.52
CA ASN A 5 4.82 -15.55 -8.70
C ASN A 5 6.22 -15.10 -8.29
N SER A 6 6.90 -14.37 -9.16
CA SER A 6 8.19 -13.76 -8.83
C SER A 6 7.89 -12.66 -7.83
N SER A 7 7.92 -13.00 -6.55
CA SER A 7 7.98 -12.00 -5.50
C SER A 7 9.19 -11.12 -5.82
N ASP A 8 8.96 -9.84 -6.07
CA ASP A 8 10.05 -8.89 -6.26
C ASP A 8 10.85 -8.81 -4.95
N ASP A 9 12.10 -9.26 -4.96
CA ASP A 9 12.97 -9.28 -3.79
C ASP A 9 13.23 -7.89 -3.19
N ARG A 10 12.92 -6.82 -3.94
CA ARG A 10 12.99 -5.44 -3.47
C ARG A 10 11.80 -5.05 -2.59
N LEU A 11 10.70 -5.80 -2.64
CA LEU A 11 9.50 -5.53 -1.84
C LEU A 11 9.63 -6.14 -0.46
N TRP A 12 9.42 -5.30 0.56
CA TRP A 12 9.31 -5.73 1.93
C TRP A 12 7.84 -5.91 2.31
N LYS A 13 7.54 -6.97 3.05
CA LYS A 13 6.22 -7.22 3.61
C LYS A 13 6.35 -7.51 5.09
N LEU A 14 5.37 -7.05 5.86
CA LEU A 14 5.25 -7.41 7.27
C LEU A 14 4.74 -8.85 7.37
N ASP A 15 5.56 -9.73 7.93
CA ASP A 15 5.15 -11.09 8.25
C ASP A 15 4.35 -11.11 9.56
N VAL A 16 3.36 -11.98 9.60
CA VAL A 16 2.49 -12.16 10.74
C VAL A 16 2.59 -13.61 11.26
N ASP A 17 2.33 -13.78 12.54
CA ASP A 17 2.25 -15.10 13.16
C ASP A 17 0.97 -15.86 12.79
N GLU A 18 0.78 -17.05 13.34
CA GLU A 18 -0.41 -17.87 13.09
C GLU A 18 -1.71 -17.18 13.52
N SER A 19 -1.64 -16.29 14.48
CA SER A 19 -2.77 -15.49 14.96
C SER A 19 -3.06 -14.24 14.09
N GLY A 20 -2.23 -13.97 13.09
CA GLY A 20 -2.36 -12.81 12.23
C GLY A 20 -1.77 -11.53 12.80
N ASN A 21 -0.92 -11.64 13.83
CA ASN A 21 -0.24 -10.51 14.47
C ASN A 21 1.19 -10.37 13.96
N GLY A 22 1.61 -9.15 13.70
CA GLY A 22 2.97 -8.83 13.29
C GLY A 22 3.41 -7.47 13.81
N TYR A 23 4.72 -7.29 13.87
CA TYR A 23 5.32 -6.06 14.34
C TYR A 23 6.64 -5.80 13.62
N ALA A 24 6.84 -4.57 13.22
CA ALA A 24 8.13 -4.09 12.70
C ALA A 24 8.25 -2.58 12.96
N VAL A 25 9.48 -2.10 12.95
CA VAL A 25 9.79 -0.67 12.96
C VAL A 25 10.49 -0.35 11.66
N ILE A 26 9.92 0.57 10.90
CA ILE A 26 10.45 1.04 9.64
C ILE A 26 10.65 2.55 9.66
N ARG A 27 11.47 3.05 8.75
CA ARG A 27 11.65 4.48 8.54
C ARG A 27 11.44 4.79 7.07
N PHE A 28 10.52 5.68 6.77
CA PHE A 28 10.30 6.16 5.42
C PHE A 28 11.46 7.04 4.99
N LEU A 29 11.90 6.89 3.75
CA LEU A 29 13.02 7.63 3.20
C LEU A 29 12.53 8.83 2.38
N PRO A 30 13.37 9.87 2.24
CA PRO A 30 13.02 11.03 1.42
C PRO A 30 12.91 10.66 -0.07
N ALA A 31 12.39 11.59 -0.87
CA ALA A 31 12.31 11.43 -2.31
C ALA A 31 13.71 11.13 -2.91
N PRO A 32 13.79 10.14 -3.83
CA PRO A 32 15.03 9.90 -4.56
C PRO A 32 15.45 11.12 -5.40
N ASP A 33 16.73 11.19 -5.73
CA ASP A 33 17.25 12.24 -6.61
C ASP A 33 16.48 12.29 -7.94
N GLY A 34 16.00 13.47 -8.31
CA GLY A 34 15.22 13.68 -9.53
C GLY A 34 13.73 13.42 -9.39
N GLU A 35 13.24 13.04 -8.22
CA GLU A 35 11.82 12.86 -7.93
C GLU A 35 11.30 13.91 -6.94
N ASP A 36 10.07 14.38 -7.15
CA ASP A 36 9.47 15.42 -6.31
C ASP A 36 8.81 14.87 -5.04
N LEU A 37 8.38 13.61 -5.08
CA LEU A 37 7.62 12.99 -3.99
C LEU A 37 8.32 11.74 -3.45
N PRO A 38 8.25 11.50 -2.11
CA PRO A 38 8.82 10.32 -1.48
C PRO A 38 7.96 9.07 -1.63
N PHE A 39 6.87 9.13 -2.38
CA PHE A 39 5.99 8.02 -2.66
C PHE A 39 5.43 8.08 -4.08
N VAL A 40 5.00 6.94 -4.59
CA VAL A 40 4.26 6.83 -5.85
C VAL A 40 2.89 6.20 -5.60
N LYS A 41 1.90 6.64 -6.37
CA LYS A 41 0.57 6.07 -6.38
C LYS A 41 0.48 4.99 -7.44
N VAL A 42 0.04 3.81 -7.05
CA VAL A 42 -0.14 2.65 -7.94
C VAL A 42 -1.60 2.24 -7.93
N TYR A 43 -2.23 2.26 -9.10
CA TYR A 43 -3.59 1.77 -9.27
C TYR A 43 -3.55 0.35 -9.82
N SER A 44 -4.44 -0.51 -9.33
CA SER A 44 -4.57 -1.89 -9.79
C SER A 44 -6.04 -2.30 -9.87
N HIS A 45 -6.30 -3.31 -10.70
CA HIS A 45 -7.59 -4.00 -10.77
C HIS A 45 -7.42 -5.44 -10.31
N ALA A 46 -8.45 -5.97 -9.64
CA ALA A 46 -8.51 -7.36 -9.24
C ALA A 46 -9.77 -8.00 -9.81
N PHE A 47 -9.63 -9.20 -10.38
CA PHE A 47 -10.72 -9.98 -10.94
C PHE A 47 -10.74 -11.34 -10.28
N GLN A 48 -11.92 -11.79 -9.86
CA GLN A 48 -12.11 -13.13 -9.36
C GLN A 48 -12.74 -14.00 -10.47
N GLY A 49 -12.10 -15.14 -10.75
CA GLY A 49 -12.56 -16.11 -11.72
C GLY A 49 -12.38 -17.54 -11.20
N PRO A 50 -12.71 -18.55 -12.02
CA PRO A 50 -12.62 -19.97 -11.64
C PRO A 50 -11.23 -20.40 -11.21
N GLY A 51 -10.18 -19.74 -11.70
CA GLY A 51 -8.78 -20.01 -11.36
C GLY A 51 -8.24 -19.20 -10.19
N GLY A 52 -9.09 -18.42 -9.49
CA GLY A 52 -8.69 -17.54 -8.39
C GLY A 52 -8.71 -16.06 -8.77
N TRP A 53 -7.84 -15.27 -8.14
CA TRP A 53 -7.73 -13.83 -8.38
C TRP A 53 -6.68 -13.51 -9.45
N LEU A 54 -7.05 -12.65 -10.39
CA LEU A 54 -6.11 -11.96 -11.27
C LEU A 54 -5.97 -10.52 -10.80
N ILE A 55 -4.76 -10.09 -10.50
CA ILE A 55 -4.46 -8.71 -10.12
C ILE A 55 -3.49 -8.14 -11.15
N ASP A 56 -3.86 -7.00 -11.75
CA ASP A 56 -3.02 -6.34 -12.74
C ASP A 56 -3.04 -4.83 -12.56
N ASN A 57 -1.99 -4.16 -13.02
CA ASN A 57 -1.87 -2.72 -12.90
C ASN A 57 -2.88 -1.99 -13.79
N CYS A 58 -3.46 -0.92 -13.25
CA CYS A 58 -4.34 -0.04 -14.02
C CYS A 58 -3.49 0.96 -14.82
N LEU A 59 -3.82 1.15 -16.10
CA LEU A 59 -3.12 2.07 -16.99
C LEU A 59 -3.19 3.54 -16.52
N THR A 60 -4.16 3.89 -15.68
CA THR A 60 -4.22 5.24 -15.08
C THR A 60 -3.04 5.54 -14.17
N THR A 61 -2.30 4.52 -13.70
CA THR A 61 -1.01 4.71 -13.01
C THR A 61 0.01 5.45 -13.88
N LEU A 62 -0.05 5.23 -15.20
CA LEU A 62 0.81 5.86 -16.20
C LEU A 62 0.14 7.06 -16.90
N ASN A 63 -0.94 7.58 -16.34
CA ASN A 63 -1.76 8.64 -16.95
C ASN A 63 -2.35 8.25 -18.32
N GLN A 64 -2.55 6.96 -18.55
CA GLN A 64 -3.13 6.42 -19.79
C GLN A 64 -4.60 6.03 -19.57
N LYS A 65 -5.36 5.99 -20.66
CA LYS A 65 -6.73 5.48 -20.61
C LYS A 65 -6.73 4.00 -20.25
N CYS A 66 -7.57 3.62 -19.30
CA CYS A 66 -7.74 2.24 -18.89
C CYS A 66 -9.07 1.68 -19.42
N PRO A 67 -9.05 0.65 -20.27
CA PRO A 67 -10.28 0.03 -20.79
C PRO A 67 -11.17 -0.53 -19.69
N VAL A 68 -10.58 -1.07 -18.60
CA VAL A 68 -11.33 -1.60 -17.47
C VAL A 68 -12.04 -0.49 -16.71
N CYS A 69 -11.41 0.65 -16.49
CA CYS A 69 -12.05 1.81 -15.85
C CYS A 69 -13.20 2.35 -16.72
N GLU A 70 -13.03 2.42 -18.02
CA GLU A 70 -14.08 2.86 -18.96
C GLU A 70 -15.26 1.88 -18.95
N HIS A 71 -14.99 0.57 -19.00
CA HIS A 71 -16.02 -0.46 -18.91
C HIS A 71 -16.78 -0.37 -17.57
N ASN A 72 -16.08 -0.23 -16.46
CA ASN A 72 -16.69 -0.08 -15.14
C ASN A 72 -17.55 1.18 -15.02
N SER A 73 -17.13 2.29 -15.63
CA SER A 73 -17.93 3.51 -15.70
C SER A 73 -19.23 3.29 -16.45
N GLY A 74 -19.19 2.56 -17.55
CA GLY A 74 -20.39 2.17 -18.31
C GLY A 74 -21.34 1.31 -17.49
N LEU A 75 -20.82 0.33 -16.77
CA LEU A 75 -21.61 -0.51 -15.87
C LEU A 75 -22.26 0.29 -14.74
N TRP A 76 -21.50 1.19 -14.12
CA TRP A 76 -22.00 2.05 -13.05
C TRP A 76 -23.12 2.98 -13.53
N ASN A 77 -22.94 3.57 -14.71
CA ASN A 77 -23.89 4.52 -15.29
C ASN A 77 -25.09 3.85 -16.00
N SER A 78 -25.14 2.53 -16.07
CA SER A 78 -26.24 1.79 -16.69
C SER A 78 -27.58 1.92 -15.94
N GLY A 79 -27.56 2.29 -14.67
CA GLY A 79 -28.73 2.33 -13.80
C GLY A 79 -29.21 0.97 -13.31
N ILE A 80 -28.51 -0.11 -13.64
CA ILE A 80 -28.84 -1.49 -13.26
C ILE A 80 -28.02 -1.90 -12.05
N ASP A 81 -28.67 -2.29 -10.95
CA ASP A 81 -28.00 -2.57 -9.67
C ASP A 81 -26.99 -3.73 -9.77
N SER A 82 -27.29 -4.79 -10.52
CA SER A 82 -26.37 -5.90 -10.75
C SER A 82 -25.09 -5.45 -11.47
N ASN A 83 -25.19 -4.52 -12.43
CA ASN A 83 -24.04 -3.95 -13.12
C ASN A 83 -23.21 -3.06 -12.20
N LYS A 84 -23.84 -2.30 -11.31
CA LYS A 84 -23.16 -1.49 -10.30
C LYS A 84 -22.35 -2.35 -9.35
N GLU A 85 -22.87 -3.51 -8.94
CA GLU A 85 -22.15 -4.47 -8.10
C GLU A 85 -20.90 -5.02 -8.79
N VAL A 86 -20.99 -5.36 -10.08
CA VAL A 86 -19.82 -5.79 -10.87
C VAL A 86 -18.79 -4.68 -10.95
N ALA A 87 -19.19 -3.45 -11.26
CA ALA A 87 -18.29 -2.31 -11.33
C ALA A 87 -17.59 -2.05 -9.98
N ARG A 88 -18.33 -2.16 -8.87
CA ARG A 88 -17.80 -1.98 -7.52
C ARG A 88 -16.72 -3.00 -7.17
N LYS A 89 -16.87 -4.25 -7.60
CA LYS A 89 -15.87 -5.31 -7.40
C LYS A 89 -14.64 -5.15 -8.29
N GLN A 90 -14.79 -4.55 -9.47
CA GLN A 90 -13.72 -4.37 -10.45
C GLN A 90 -13.08 -2.97 -10.41
N LYS A 91 -13.53 -2.11 -9.52
CA LYS A 91 -13.00 -0.77 -9.34
C LYS A 91 -11.51 -0.83 -9.07
N ARG A 92 -10.76 0.13 -9.66
CA ARG A 92 -9.34 0.25 -9.38
C ARG A 92 -9.07 0.48 -7.89
N LYS A 93 -8.04 -0.17 -7.39
CA LYS A 93 -7.54 -0.01 -6.03
C LYS A 93 -6.31 0.87 -6.05
N LEU A 94 -6.29 1.87 -5.19
CA LEU A 94 -5.13 2.73 -4.99
C LEU A 94 -4.25 2.15 -3.88
N THR A 95 -2.97 1.99 -4.19
CA THR A 95 -1.93 1.71 -3.21
C THR A 95 -0.80 2.72 -3.37
N TYR A 96 0.00 2.85 -2.33
CA TYR A 96 1.18 3.72 -2.31
C TYR A 96 2.44 2.86 -2.22
N MET A 97 3.53 3.36 -2.75
CA MET A 97 4.83 2.69 -2.66
C MET A 97 5.91 3.70 -2.30
N SER A 98 6.71 3.38 -1.31
CA SER A 98 7.80 4.21 -0.82
C SER A 98 9.05 3.38 -0.55
N ASN A 99 10.22 4.02 -0.62
CA ASN A 99 11.44 3.43 -0.10
C ASN A 99 11.42 3.51 1.44
N ILE A 100 11.82 2.42 2.06
CA ILE A 100 11.92 2.34 3.52
C ILE A 100 13.26 1.77 3.96
N TYR A 101 13.67 2.14 5.16
CA TYR A 101 14.77 1.51 5.91
C TYR A 101 14.17 0.67 7.03
N VAL A 102 14.55 -0.60 7.10
CA VAL A 102 14.05 -1.51 8.15
C VAL A 102 14.89 -1.32 9.40
N VAL A 103 14.29 -0.78 10.45
CA VAL A 103 14.96 -0.57 11.75
C VAL A 103 14.91 -1.84 12.59
N LYS A 104 13.72 -2.47 12.67
CA LYS A 104 13.50 -3.69 13.43
C LYS A 104 12.48 -4.59 12.75
N ASP A 105 12.87 -5.83 12.52
CA ASP A 105 12.00 -6.85 11.95
C ASP A 105 12.24 -8.18 12.70
N PRO A 106 11.52 -8.43 13.79
CA PRO A 106 11.78 -9.61 14.64
C PRO A 106 11.57 -10.94 13.94
N THR A 107 10.68 -10.99 12.94
CA THR A 107 10.41 -12.21 12.17
C THR A 107 11.49 -12.49 11.13
N ASN A 108 12.06 -11.45 10.55
CA ASN A 108 13.12 -11.53 9.54
C ASN A 108 14.28 -10.59 9.91
N PRO A 109 15.07 -10.93 10.94
CA PRO A 109 16.15 -10.04 11.41
C PRO A 109 17.19 -9.72 10.35
N GLU A 110 17.34 -10.55 9.33
CA GLU A 110 18.23 -10.35 8.19
C GLU A 110 17.87 -9.12 7.35
N ASN A 111 16.64 -8.64 7.43
CA ASN A 111 16.18 -7.45 6.72
C ASN A 111 16.55 -6.15 7.46
N GLU A 112 16.88 -6.23 8.74
CA GLU A 112 17.25 -5.06 9.53
C GLU A 112 18.50 -4.38 8.96
N GLY A 113 18.45 -3.06 8.87
CA GLY A 113 19.55 -2.26 8.34
C GLY A 113 19.58 -2.17 6.80
N LYS A 114 18.56 -2.67 6.13
CA LYS A 114 18.46 -2.67 4.66
C LYS A 114 17.35 -1.77 4.16
N VAL A 115 17.48 -1.34 2.92
CA VAL A 115 16.50 -0.52 2.20
C VAL A 115 15.65 -1.39 1.29
N PHE A 116 14.34 -1.22 1.37
CA PHE A 116 13.36 -1.92 0.54
C PHE A 116 12.32 -0.97 -0.01
N LEU A 117 11.55 -1.44 -0.99
CA LEU A 117 10.28 -0.85 -1.38
C LEU A 117 9.17 -1.40 -0.48
N PHE A 118 8.30 -0.52 -0.01
CA PHE A 118 7.15 -0.89 0.79
C PHE A 118 5.86 -0.42 0.12
N LYS A 119 4.94 -1.35 -0.10
CA LYS A 119 3.62 -1.08 -0.66
C LYS A 119 2.60 -1.04 0.46
N TYR A 120 1.84 0.04 0.54
CA TYR A 120 0.90 0.27 1.63
C TYR A 120 -0.39 0.91 1.14
N GLY A 121 -1.43 0.80 1.97
CA GLY A 121 -2.76 1.33 1.66
C GLY A 121 -3.01 2.71 2.29
N LYS A 122 -4.23 3.16 2.11
CA LYS A 122 -4.70 4.47 2.58
C LYS A 122 -4.53 4.65 4.09
N LYS A 123 -4.76 3.62 4.88
CA LYS A 123 -4.71 3.72 6.35
C LYS A 123 -3.33 4.16 6.85
N ILE A 124 -2.27 3.58 6.30
CA ILE A 124 -0.90 3.97 6.62
C ILE A 124 -0.59 5.34 6.04
N PHE A 125 -1.02 5.62 4.81
CA PHE A 125 -0.82 6.92 4.18
C PHE A 125 -1.49 8.06 4.96
N ASP A 126 -2.70 7.85 5.47
CA ASP A 126 -3.40 8.84 6.29
C ASP A 126 -2.65 9.14 7.59
N LYS A 127 -2.03 8.14 8.21
CA LYS A 127 -1.19 8.36 9.40
C LYS A 127 0.07 9.15 9.10
N LEU A 128 0.70 8.93 7.94
CA LEU A 128 1.84 9.71 7.49
C LEU A 128 1.44 11.17 7.25
N THR A 129 0.29 11.39 6.62
CA THR A 129 -0.24 12.73 6.35
C THR A 129 -0.61 13.44 7.64
N GLU A 130 -1.22 12.75 8.60
CA GLU A 130 -1.57 13.30 9.92
C GLU A 130 -0.31 13.73 10.69
N ALA A 131 0.78 12.98 10.60
CA ALA A 131 2.05 13.36 11.21
C ALA A 131 2.62 14.65 10.62
N MET A 132 2.47 14.86 9.30
CA MET A 132 2.91 16.09 8.62
C MET A 132 2.01 17.29 8.89
N GLN A 133 0.70 17.05 9.03
CA GLN A 133 -0.33 18.08 9.28
C GLN A 133 -1.23 17.63 10.43
N PRO A 134 -0.80 17.81 11.69
CA PRO A 134 -1.59 17.41 12.84
C PRO A 134 -2.95 18.13 12.89
N GLU A 135 -3.97 17.42 13.35
CA GLU A 135 -5.32 17.97 13.52
C GLU A 135 -5.38 19.04 14.62
N PHE A 136 -4.57 18.88 15.66
CA PHE A 136 -4.56 19.77 16.82
C PHE A 136 -3.35 20.71 16.77
N GLU A 137 -3.58 22.00 17.08
CA GLU A 137 -2.55 23.06 17.03
C GLU A 137 -1.40 22.87 18.02
N ASP A 138 -1.63 22.15 19.12
CA ASP A 138 -0.62 21.86 20.13
C ASP A 138 0.32 20.71 19.75
N GLU A 139 0.02 19.99 18.68
CA GLU A 139 0.88 18.93 18.14
C GLU A 139 1.95 19.53 17.24
N THR A 140 3.18 19.02 17.38
CA THR A 140 4.30 19.43 16.51
C THR A 140 4.28 18.63 15.21
N PRO A 141 4.23 19.30 14.05
CA PRO A 141 4.33 18.60 12.77
C PRO A 141 5.66 17.86 12.65
N ILE A 142 5.60 16.64 12.14
CA ILE A 142 6.76 15.80 11.85
C ILE A 142 6.69 15.40 10.37
N ASP A 143 7.78 15.59 9.62
CA ASP A 143 7.91 15.01 8.28
C ASP A 143 8.51 13.60 8.40
N PRO A 144 7.69 12.55 8.28
CA PRO A 144 8.18 11.17 8.41
C PRO A 144 9.13 10.75 7.29
N PHE A 145 9.19 11.52 6.19
CA PHE A 145 10.09 11.28 5.08
C PHE A 145 11.43 12.02 5.19
N ASP A 146 11.61 12.86 6.19
CA ASP A 146 12.90 13.51 6.46
C ASP A 146 13.85 12.49 7.13
N PHE A 147 14.96 12.22 6.47
CA PHE A 147 15.94 11.23 6.96
C PHE A 147 16.53 11.62 8.33
N TRP A 148 16.73 12.91 8.59
CA TRP A 148 17.39 13.39 9.81
C TRP A 148 16.41 13.78 10.91
N LYS A 149 15.29 14.40 10.55
CA LYS A 149 14.31 14.95 11.49
C LYS A 149 13.01 14.14 11.54
N GLY A 150 12.90 13.09 10.73
CA GLY A 150 11.74 12.22 10.71
C GLY A 150 11.66 11.33 11.95
N ALA A 151 10.69 10.44 11.95
CA ALA A 151 10.45 9.50 13.02
C ALA A 151 10.34 8.08 12.48
N ASN A 152 10.65 7.11 13.34
CA ASN A 152 10.37 5.72 13.05
C ASN A 152 8.88 5.45 13.07
N PHE A 153 8.42 4.64 12.14
CA PHE A 153 7.04 4.20 12.06
C PHE A 153 6.92 2.79 12.63
N LYS A 154 6.14 2.64 13.69
CA LYS A 154 5.83 1.33 14.28
C LYS A 154 4.66 0.73 13.52
N LEU A 155 4.92 -0.35 12.80
CA LEU A 155 3.91 -1.04 12.02
C LEU A 155 3.46 -2.29 12.76
N LYS A 156 2.16 -2.36 13.06
CA LYS A 156 1.53 -3.50 13.70
C LYS A 156 0.45 -4.06 12.79
N ALA A 157 0.42 -5.36 12.64
CA ALA A 157 -0.69 -6.06 12.01
C ALA A 157 -1.47 -6.84 13.06
N LYS A 158 -2.79 -6.78 12.99
CA LYS A 158 -3.70 -7.54 13.86
C LYS A 158 -4.76 -8.20 13.00
N ASN A 159 -5.17 -9.39 13.40
CA ASN A 159 -6.32 -10.04 12.81
C ASN A 159 -7.59 -9.52 13.50
N VAL A 160 -8.40 -8.77 12.76
CA VAL A 160 -9.68 -8.23 13.22
C VAL A 160 -10.80 -8.81 12.36
N ALA A 161 -11.68 -9.58 12.97
CA ALA A 161 -12.82 -10.22 12.29
C ALA A 161 -12.40 -11.03 11.03
N GLY A 162 -11.29 -11.75 11.11
CA GLY A 162 -10.75 -12.55 10.00
C GLY A 162 -9.96 -11.77 8.95
N TYR A 163 -9.82 -10.46 9.09
CA TYR A 163 -9.08 -9.60 8.17
C TYR A 163 -7.84 -9.02 8.82
N ARG A 164 -6.75 -8.96 8.04
CA ARG A 164 -5.53 -8.28 8.47
C ARG A 164 -5.77 -6.77 8.53
N ASN A 165 -5.48 -6.18 9.68
CA ASN A 165 -5.56 -4.74 9.89
C ASN A 165 -4.19 -4.21 10.33
N TYR A 166 -3.74 -3.10 9.73
CA TYR A 166 -2.49 -2.44 10.10
C TYR A 166 -2.78 -1.31 11.07
N ASP A 167 -1.98 -1.27 12.13
CA ASP A 167 -2.02 -0.23 13.14
C ASP A 167 -0.59 0.31 13.36
N SER A 168 -0.48 1.57 13.72
CA SER A 168 0.83 2.22 13.95
C SER A 168 1.18 2.30 15.42
#